data_10aa24b18475f33a2f3da32760db3772
#
_entry.id   10aa24b18475f33a2f3da32760db3772
#
_cell.length_a   1.000
_cell.length_b   1.000
_cell.length_c   1.000
_cell.angle_alpha   90.00
_cell.angle_beta   90.00
_cell.angle_gamma   90.00
#
_symmetry.space_group_name_H-M   'P 1'
#
loop_
_entity.id
_entity.type
_entity.pdbx_description
1 polymer ?
#
loop_
_entity_poly.entity_id
_entity_poly.type
_entity_poly.pdbx_seq_one_letter_code
_entity_poly.pdbx_strand_id
1 'polypeptide(L)'
;MGSSLLPSDTFVIDKHTESVEVEHKSIEIIRSDNLSFFYLGEYEDQVFGNTTARFTTQLSLPTASTGIFGKMNVDQETNGVSSEDINKNPHDEQETVTEVWLEIPFYTNQRDRDGDGVIDAFDIDPDDPDSDSDGDNLTDLEESRSANLDPLNPDTDGDGINDDEDEDTINPDTEANVYEIDYLYGDTTQEVHFQVKKLNFFLPNLDPEDNFESDKAFYSDKDFEQEGLTSQPLFDDKITLDFDEIVSFKVDDPETEDVDESTEVDQRFSPRIRIPLDTAFFQQSILDIEGEDMLLDNNRFQEYFNGIVIGLQSTASPLMMQLNFGTGVIKIEYDYKELVLTDGGDASNAEDYESQDSSSVYTLNLSGVRFNTITQAQTSAEVQTAINGSGDGQNIYLKGGLGVVSYIDLFVGDAGQDRLQTLQDNPWLINEANLTLYVDRQKINDLGLNDLPSRLYLFDASESIPLVDFNADPTSGPNPADNKSTFGGLAQVDDNGDVTSYKFVITNHLSNLLRNPEDFDNVRLGLTVSSDFLNTQNTSVTAPTAFEIPQSSINTPLSVILAGPNHSNPDLRLQLEIFYTAYE
;
A
#
# COMPACT_ATOMS: atom_id res chain seq x y z
N MET A 1 38.00 -21.16 41.78
CA MET A 1 37.29 -21.09 43.05
C MET A 1 36.32 -19.91 42.98
N GLY A 2 35.06 -20.15 42.73
CA GLY A 2 34.02 -19.13 42.56
C GLY A 2 32.62 -19.67 42.27
N SER A 3 32.42 -21.00 42.29
CA SER A 3 31.15 -21.65 41.92
C SER A 3 30.27 -22.10 43.13
N SER A 4 30.53 -21.54 44.33
CA SER A 4 29.80 -21.95 45.54
C SER A 4 29.20 -20.79 46.31
N LEU A 5 28.88 -19.67 45.65
CA LEU A 5 28.30 -18.48 46.29
C LEU A 5 26.88 -18.10 45.82
N LEU A 6 26.27 -18.95 44.99
CA LEU A 6 24.82 -18.83 44.75
C LEU A 6 24.13 -19.91 45.61
N PRO A 7 23.16 -19.56 46.44
CA PRO A 7 22.29 -20.55 47.06
C PRO A 7 21.66 -21.41 45.95
N SER A 8 21.54 -22.72 46.18
CA SER A 8 20.89 -23.64 45.25
C SER A 8 19.37 -23.49 45.21
N ASP A 9 18.85 -22.34 45.57
CA ASP A 9 17.45 -22.02 45.45
C ASP A 9 17.18 -21.66 43.98
N THR A 10 16.76 -22.68 43.26
CA THR A 10 16.23 -22.54 41.90
C THR A 10 15.10 -21.51 41.94
N PHE A 11 15.30 -20.38 41.25
CA PHE A 11 14.18 -19.48 40.93
C PHE A 11 13.15 -20.30 40.14
N VAL A 12 12.03 -20.61 40.79
CA VAL A 12 10.92 -21.30 40.14
C VAL A 12 10.07 -20.21 39.46
N ILE A 13 9.97 -20.31 38.15
CA ILE A 13 9.01 -19.50 37.41
C ILE A 13 7.68 -20.25 37.44
N ASP A 14 6.70 -19.66 38.08
CA ASP A 14 5.33 -20.16 38.11
C ASP A 14 4.49 -19.53 37.03
N LYS A 15 3.41 -20.21 36.62
CA LYS A 15 2.44 -19.72 35.63
C LYS A 15 1.08 -19.52 36.29
N HIS A 16 0.50 -18.37 36.07
CA HIS A 16 -0.88 -18.06 36.42
C HIS A 16 -1.65 -17.69 35.16
N THR A 17 -2.95 -17.99 35.10
CA THR A 17 -3.81 -17.63 33.97
C THR A 17 -5.06 -16.91 34.44
N GLU A 18 -5.45 -15.86 33.73
CA GLU A 18 -6.69 -15.13 33.97
C GLU A 18 -7.59 -15.21 32.73
N SER A 19 -8.89 -15.32 32.99
CA SER A 19 -9.91 -15.25 31.93
C SER A 19 -10.06 -13.84 31.42
N VAL A 20 -10.36 -13.72 30.14
CA VAL A 20 -10.64 -12.44 29.47
C VAL A 20 -12.07 -12.45 28.90
N GLU A 21 -12.61 -11.29 28.64
CA GLU A 21 -13.85 -11.14 27.88
C GLU A 21 -13.57 -10.51 26.52
N VAL A 22 -14.37 -10.86 25.52
CA VAL A 22 -14.21 -10.36 24.16
C VAL A 22 -15.54 -9.79 23.65
N GLU A 23 -15.48 -8.59 23.11
CA GLU A 23 -16.57 -7.90 22.41
C GLU A 23 -16.19 -7.64 20.96
N HIS A 24 -17.15 -7.71 20.04
CA HIS A 24 -16.95 -7.42 18.64
C HIS A 24 -17.68 -6.13 18.25
N LYS A 25 -17.11 -5.36 17.33
CA LYS A 25 -17.70 -4.14 16.81
C LYS A 25 -17.54 -4.03 15.31
N SER A 26 -18.62 -3.71 14.60
CA SER A 26 -18.55 -3.49 13.16
C SER A 26 -17.98 -2.12 12.82
N ILE A 27 -17.34 -2.05 11.66
CA ILE A 27 -16.87 -0.84 11.01
C ILE A 27 -17.69 -0.71 9.73
N GLU A 28 -18.55 0.29 9.62
CA GLU A 28 -19.46 0.44 8.48
C GLU A 28 -19.12 1.64 7.60
N ILE A 29 -18.72 2.77 8.21
CA ILE A 29 -18.31 3.99 7.49
C ILE A 29 -17.07 4.55 8.16
N ILE A 30 -16.04 4.80 7.36
CA ILE A 30 -14.77 5.38 7.81
C ILE A 30 -14.46 6.67 7.06
N ARG A 31 -13.64 7.53 7.65
CA ARG A 31 -12.97 8.58 6.92
C ARG A 31 -11.90 7.92 6.03
N SER A 32 -11.99 8.09 4.72
CA SER A 32 -11.16 7.36 3.75
C SER A 32 -10.21 8.26 2.95
N ASP A 33 -10.20 9.57 3.20
CA ASP A 33 -9.30 10.53 2.54
C ASP A 33 -7.93 10.67 3.20
N ASN A 34 -7.78 10.13 4.41
CA ASN A 34 -6.53 10.17 5.18
C ASN A 34 -5.79 8.83 5.26
N LEU A 35 -6.17 7.86 4.43
CA LEU A 35 -5.54 6.53 4.43
C LEU A 35 -4.16 6.58 3.75
N SER A 36 -3.26 5.70 4.20
CA SER A 36 -1.92 5.54 3.61
C SER A 36 -1.96 4.78 2.29
N PHE A 37 -2.93 3.88 2.14
CA PHE A 37 -3.13 3.04 0.96
C PHE A 37 -4.57 3.12 0.49
N PHE A 38 -4.77 2.91 -0.80
CA PHE A 38 -6.08 2.93 -1.43
C PHE A 38 -6.32 1.64 -2.21
N TYR A 39 -7.56 1.14 -2.12
CA TYR A 39 -8.00 -0.07 -2.80
C TYR A 39 -8.64 0.21 -4.15
N LEU A 40 -8.58 -0.79 -5.01
CA LEU A 40 -9.35 -0.85 -6.25
C LEU A 40 -9.79 -2.29 -6.51
N GLY A 41 -11.08 -2.50 -6.78
CA GLY A 41 -11.63 -3.80 -7.15
C GLY A 41 -12.52 -4.47 -6.13
N GLU A 42 -12.51 -5.78 -6.13
CA GLU A 42 -13.44 -6.63 -5.38
C GLU A 42 -12.68 -7.71 -4.60
N TYR A 43 -13.02 -7.89 -3.34
CA TYR A 43 -12.51 -8.96 -2.49
C TYR A 43 -13.66 -9.81 -1.95
N GLU A 44 -13.62 -11.12 -2.19
CA GLU A 44 -14.61 -12.05 -1.70
C GLU A 44 -14.19 -12.67 -0.38
N ASP A 45 -15.06 -12.56 0.63
CA ASP A 45 -14.90 -13.21 1.92
C ASP A 45 -16.16 -13.99 2.27
N GLN A 46 -16.03 -15.30 2.42
CA GLN A 46 -17.15 -16.21 2.66
C GLN A 46 -17.85 -15.98 4.01
N VAL A 47 -17.17 -15.35 4.96
CA VAL A 47 -17.63 -15.12 6.34
C VAL A 47 -18.10 -13.69 6.56
N PHE A 48 -17.30 -12.76 6.06
CA PHE A 48 -17.52 -11.33 6.28
C PHE A 48 -18.19 -10.62 5.11
N GLY A 49 -18.45 -11.34 4.00
CA GLY A 49 -19.06 -10.78 2.79
C GLY A 49 -18.08 -10.05 1.89
N ASN A 50 -18.56 -9.70 0.69
CA ASN A 50 -17.73 -9.11 -0.35
C ASN A 50 -17.48 -7.63 -0.06
N THR A 51 -16.25 -7.19 -0.29
CA THR A 51 -15.84 -5.79 -0.26
C THR A 51 -15.64 -5.30 -1.70
N THR A 52 -16.15 -4.12 -2.05
CA THR A 52 -15.80 -3.45 -3.31
C THR A 52 -15.25 -2.07 -3.04
N ALA A 53 -14.25 -1.66 -3.83
CA ALA A 53 -13.60 -0.38 -3.66
C ALA A 53 -13.40 0.34 -5.00
N ARG A 54 -13.62 1.67 -4.98
CA ARG A 54 -13.31 2.60 -6.07
C ARG A 54 -12.43 3.72 -5.54
N PHE A 55 -11.60 4.26 -6.42
CA PHE A 55 -10.70 5.34 -6.07
C PHE A 55 -11.11 6.65 -6.75
N THR A 56 -11.16 7.72 -5.98
CA THR A 56 -11.44 9.07 -6.45
C THR A 56 -10.26 9.98 -6.14
N THR A 57 -9.83 10.77 -7.12
CA THR A 57 -8.69 11.69 -6.96
C THR A 57 -8.86 12.96 -7.78
N GLN A 58 -8.34 14.07 -7.26
CA GLN A 58 -8.04 15.25 -8.06
C GLN A 58 -6.79 15.00 -8.92
N LEU A 59 -6.59 15.88 -9.87
CA LEU A 59 -5.36 15.95 -10.68
C LEU A 59 -4.65 17.27 -10.38
N SER A 60 -3.34 17.30 -10.60
CA SER A 60 -2.54 18.51 -10.54
C SER A 60 -1.65 18.65 -11.76
N LEU A 61 -1.39 19.90 -12.12
CA LEU A 61 -0.42 20.27 -13.14
C LEU A 61 1.00 19.86 -12.72
N PRO A 62 1.92 19.63 -13.66
CA PRO A 62 3.33 19.46 -13.36
C PRO A 62 3.91 20.72 -12.68
N THR A 63 4.90 20.51 -11.80
CA THR A 63 5.50 21.60 -10.97
C THR A 63 6.05 22.76 -11.81
N ALA A 64 6.50 22.47 -13.04
CA ALA A 64 7.04 23.45 -13.98
C ALA A 64 6.06 23.81 -15.09
N SER A 65 4.74 23.61 -14.90
CA SER A 65 3.75 23.93 -15.92
C SER A 65 3.76 25.43 -16.23
N THR A 66 3.93 25.74 -17.50
CA THR A 66 3.80 27.10 -18.04
C THR A 66 2.48 27.29 -18.78
N GLY A 67 1.68 26.23 -18.94
CA GLY A 67 0.50 26.21 -19.80
C GLY A 67 0.84 26.33 -21.27
N ILE A 68 2.06 25.97 -21.67
CA ILE A 68 2.58 25.97 -23.04
C ILE A 68 2.86 24.52 -23.43
N PHE A 69 2.42 24.10 -24.60
CA PHE A 69 2.56 22.70 -25.04
C PHE A 69 3.62 22.51 -26.14
N GLY A 70 4.04 23.51 -26.82
CA GLY A 70 5.17 23.48 -27.74
C GLY A 70 6.41 24.20 -27.19
N LYS A 71 6.99 25.04 -28.02
CA LYS A 71 8.10 25.95 -27.70
C LYS A 71 7.69 27.42 -27.69
N MET A 72 6.54 27.71 -28.27
CA MET A 72 5.98 29.06 -28.39
C MET A 72 4.67 29.12 -27.60
N ASN A 73 4.42 30.19 -26.89
CA ASN A 73 3.10 30.44 -26.31
C ASN A 73 2.17 31.07 -27.36
N VAL A 74 0.88 31.11 -27.10
CA VAL A 74 -0.18 31.60 -28.01
C VAL A 74 0.12 33.01 -28.57
N ASP A 75 0.73 33.91 -27.77
CA ASP A 75 1.12 35.26 -28.27
C ASP A 75 2.29 35.17 -29.24
N GLN A 76 3.28 34.32 -28.97
CA GLN A 76 4.43 34.09 -29.86
C GLN A 76 4.02 33.38 -31.15
N GLU A 77 3.12 32.43 -31.09
CA GLU A 77 2.57 31.78 -32.27
C GLU A 77 1.84 32.78 -33.17
N THR A 78 1.05 33.67 -32.54
CA THR A 78 0.26 34.68 -33.28
C THR A 78 1.12 35.82 -33.82
N ASN A 79 2.09 36.31 -33.05
CA ASN A 79 2.83 37.55 -33.35
C ASN A 79 4.30 37.31 -33.68
N GLY A 80 4.81 36.08 -33.52
CA GLY A 80 6.23 35.75 -33.64
C GLY A 80 7.05 36.18 -32.43
N VAL A 81 8.35 35.94 -32.49
CA VAL A 81 9.31 36.37 -31.49
C VAL A 81 10.25 37.39 -32.12
N SER A 82 10.40 38.56 -31.47
CA SER A 82 11.33 39.59 -31.94
C SER A 82 12.13 40.15 -30.79
N SER A 83 13.43 39.88 -30.79
CA SER A 83 14.43 40.40 -29.83
C SER A 83 15.73 40.75 -30.58
N GLU A 84 16.75 41.22 -29.85
CA GLU A 84 18.08 41.49 -30.47
C GLU A 84 18.78 40.20 -30.91
N ASP A 85 18.48 39.09 -30.23
CA ASP A 85 19.17 37.79 -30.39
C ASP A 85 18.33 36.74 -31.14
N ILE A 86 17.00 36.83 -31.08
CA ILE A 86 16.09 35.84 -31.67
C ILE A 86 14.95 36.54 -32.41
N ASN A 87 14.73 36.11 -33.67
CA ASN A 87 13.62 36.58 -34.47
C ASN A 87 12.96 35.39 -35.17
N LYS A 88 11.74 35.05 -34.78
CA LYS A 88 10.93 33.98 -35.38
C LYS A 88 9.63 34.55 -35.94
N ASN A 89 9.25 34.12 -37.12
CA ASN A 89 7.94 34.45 -37.67
C ASN A 89 6.80 33.86 -36.84
N PRO A 90 5.57 34.43 -36.93
CA PRO A 90 4.37 33.76 -36.44
C PRO A 90 4.27 32.32 -36.95
N HIS A 91 4.00 31.38 -36.05
CA HIS A 91 3.95 29.95 -36.35
C HIS A 91 2.98 29.25 -35.43
N ASP A 92 1.97 28.62 -35.98
CA ASP A 92 1.01 27.77 -35.29
C ASP A 92 1.66 26.39 -35.13
N GLU A 93 1.96 25.98 -33.89
CA GLU A 93 2.66 24.71 -33.57
C GLU A 93 1.74 23.49 -33.75
N GLN A 94 0.41 23.63 -33.86
CA GLN A 94 -0.57 22.59 -34.23
C GLN A 94 -0.52 21.37 -33.34
N GLU A 95 -0.48 21.56 -32.02
CA GLU A 95 -0.38 20.49 -31.03
C GLU A 95 -1.53 19.48 -31.18
N THR A 96 -1.17 18.23 -31.35
CA THR A 96 -2.15 17.17 -31.58
C THR A 96 -1.86 15.99 -30.64
N VAL A 97 -2.80 15.65 -29.77
CA VAL A 97 -2.69 14.49 -28.87
C VAL A 97 -2.64 13.20 -29.70
N THR A 98 -1.60 12.42 -29.48
CA THR A 98 -1.40 11.12 -30.13
C THR A 98 -1.85 9.97 -29.21
N GLU A 99 -1.45 9.97 -27.96
CA GLU A 99 -1.81 8.96 -26.98
C GLU A 99 -2.04 9.58 -25.60
N VAL A 100 -2.89 8.96 -24.79
CA VAL A 100 -3.10 9.34 -23.38
C VAL A 100 -3.12 8.08 -22.51
N TRP A 101 -2.26 8.04 -21.52
CA TRP A 101 -2.11 6.91 -20.62
C TRP A 101 -2.33 7.31 -19.16
N LEU A 102 -3.26 6.65 -18.49
CA LEU A 102 -3.28 6.62 -17.02
C LEU A 102 -2.32 5.52 -16.56
N GLU A 103 -1.25 5.91 -15.89
CA GLU A 103 -0.24 4.99 -15.37
C GLU A 103 -0.25 4.99 -13.84
N ILE A 104 -0.39 3.80 -13.23
CA ILE A 104 -0.40 3.64 -11.79
C ILE A 104 0.52 2.47 -11.42
N PRO A 105 1.66 2.73 -10.75
CA PRO A 105 2.58 1.68 -10.35
C PRO A 105 1.96 0.71 -9.33
N PHE A 106 2.35 -0.56 -9.43
CA PHE A 106 2.11 -1.52 -8.36
C PHE A 106 3.04 -1.22 -7.17
N TYR A 107 2.68 -1.69 -6.00
CA TYR A 107 3.63 -1.86 -4.91
C TYR A 107 4.45 -3.11 -5.17
N THR A 108 5.76 -3.04 -4.92
CA THR A 108 6.69 -4.14 -5.12
C THR A 108 7.40 -4.47 -3.82
N ASN A 109 7.60 -5.74 -3.56
CA ASN A 109 8.43 -6.24 -2.48
C ASN A 109 9.86 -6.45 -3.01
N GLN A 110 10.83 -5.83 -2.36
CA GLN A 110 12.25 -5.92 -2.69
C GLN A 110 13.02 -6.54 -1.52
N ARG A 111 12.37 -7.46 -0.79
CA ARG A 111 13.01 -8.13 0.31
C ARG A 111 14.10 -9.06 -0.20
N ASP A 112 15.30 -8.87 0.30
CA ASP A 112 16.48 -9.68 0.14
C ASP A 112 16.99 -9.94 1.57
N ARG A 113 16.80 -11.16 2.08
CA ARG A 113 16.95 -11.47 3.51
C ARG A 113 18.39 -11.69 3.91
N ASP A 114 19.17 -12.33 3.07
CA ASP A 114 20.57 -12.66 3.33
C ASP A 114 21.55 -11.68 2.68
N GLY A 115 21.06 -10.83 1.75
CA GLY A 115 21.81 -9.72 1.20
C GLY A 115 22.74 -10.11 0.07
N ASP A 116 22.40 -11.13 -0.70
CA ASP A 116 23.19 -11.61 -1.83
C ASP A 116 22.88 -10.88 -3.16
N GLY A 117 21.76 -10.15 -3.22
CA GLY A 117 21.36 -9.33 -4.36
C GLY A 117 20.16 -9.88 -5.13
N VAL A 118 19.69 -11.10 -4.81
CA VAL A 118 18.46 -11.68 -5.30
C VAL A 118 17.34 -11.47 -4.27
N ILE A 119 16.16 -11.04 -4.70
CA ILE A 119 15.05 -10.86 -3.78
C ILE A 119 14.44 -12.21 -3.40
N ASP A 120 13.96 -12.35 -2.15
CA ASP A 120 13.43 -13.59 -1.55
C ASP A 120 12.49 -14.40 -2.47
N ALA A 121 11.75 -13.74 -3.35
CA ALA A 121 10.75 -14.37 -4.22
C ALA A 121 11.36 -15.13 -5.41
N PHE A 122 12.58 -14.80 -5.80
CA PHE A 122 13.29 -15.39 -6.94
C PHE A 122 14.56 -16.11 -6.51
N ASP A 123 14.91 -16.02 -5.24
CA ASP A 123 16.06 -16.69 -4.64
C ASP A 123 15.72 -18.15 -4.29
N ILE A 124 16.63 -19.08 -4.64
CA ILE A 124 16.47 -20.51 -4.41
C ILE A 124 16.58 -20.89 -2.92
N ASP A 125 17.36 -20.15 -2.12
CA ASP A 125 17.49 -20.31 -0.66
C ASP A 125 17.68 -18.97 0.04
N PRO A 126 16.58 -18.22 0.31
CA PRO A 126 16.59 -16.85 0.84
C PRO A 126 17.24 -16.65 2.23
N ASP A 127 17.82 -17.66 2.81
CA ASP A 127 18.54 -17.62 4.08
C ASP A 127 20.04 -17.98 3.91
N ASP A 128 20.52 -18.30 2.69
CA ASP A 128 21.90 -18.69 2.39
C ASP A 128 22.55 -17.76 1.34
N PRO A 129 23.37 -16.77 1.75
CA PRO A 129 23.97 -15.80 0.82
C PRO A 129 25.01 -16.40 -0.15
N ASP A 130 25.26 -17.69 -0.07
CA ASP A 130 26.10 -18.43 -1.00
C ASP A 130 25.24 -19.31 -1.95
N SER A 131 23.90 -19.03 -2.07
CA SER A 131 23.00 -19.68 -3.03
C SER A 131 23.39 -19.36 -4.47
N ASP A 132 22.91 -20.16 -5.42
CA ASP A 132 23.12 -20.08 -6.85
C ASP A 132 21.76 -20.29 -7.51
N SER A 133 21.06 -19.18 -7.83
CA SER A 133 19.64 -19.20 -8.20
C SER A 133 19.40 -19.63 -9.64
N ASP A 134 20.35 -19.44 -10.55
CA ASP A 134 20.25 -19.83 -11.96
C ASP A 134 20.98 -21.13 -12.30
N GLY A 135 21.88 -21.59 -11.42
CA GLY A 135 22.53 -22.91 -11.48
C GLY A 135 23.76 -22.99 -12.40
N ASP A 136 24.45 -21.90 -12.59
CA ASP A 136 25.63 -21.82 -13.45
C ASP A 136 26.96 -22.10 -12.74
N ASN A 137 26.98 -22.21 -11.39
CA ASN A 137 28.06 -22.40 -10.43
C ASN A 137 28.71 -21.10 -9.90
N LEU A 138 28.30 -19.93 -10.31
CA LEU A 138 28.59 -18.70 -9.58
C LEU A 138 27.54 -18.56 -8.47
N THR A 139 27.82 -17.84 -7.41
CA THR A 139 26.84 -17.54 -6.39
C THR A 139 26.17 -16.21 -6.68
N ASP A 140 24.89 -16.08 -6.29
CA ASP A 140 24.10 -14.84 -6.44
C ASP A 140 24.88 -13.62 -5.94
N LEU A 141 25.61 -13.78 -4.81
CA LEU A 141 26.45 -12.75 -4.22
C LEU A 141 27.71 -12.41 -5.07
N GLU A 142 28.29 -13.37 -5.79
CA GLU A 142 29.44 -13.13 -6.68
C GLU A 142 28.98 -12.35 -7.91
N GLU A 143 27.84 -12.71 -8.46
CA GLU A 143 27.24 -12.10 -9.65
C GLU A 143 26.67 -10.71 -9.37
N SER A 144 25.92 -10.50 -8.30
CA SER A 144 25.36 -9.19 -7.92
C SER A 144 26.42 -8.11 -7.67
N ARG A 145 27.66 -8.52 -7.42
CA ARG A 145 28.82 -7.62 -7.30
C ARG A 145 29.47 -7.25 -8.62
N SER A 146 29.12 -7.95 -9.67
CA SER A 146 29.58 -7.69 -11.05
C SER A 146 28.55 -6.82 -11.76
N ALA A 147 28.97 -5.83 -12.50
CA ALA A 147 28.06 -5.05 -13.34
C ALA A 147 27.69 -5.78 -14.64
N ASN A 148 28.31 -6.93 -14.89
CA ASN A 148 28.21 -7.65 -16.16
C ASN A 148 27.45 -8.99 -16.03
N LEU A 149 27.04 -9.38 -14.82
CA LEU A 149 26.40 -10.66 -14.55
C LEU A 149 24.99 -10.43 -13.98
N ASP A 150 24.07 -11.34 -14.30
CA ASP A 150 22.69 -11.36 -13.78
C ASP A 150 22.48 -12.68 -13.01
N PRO A 151 22.36 -12.65 -11.67
CA PRO A 151 22.24 -13.85 -10.83
C PRO A 151 20.97 -14.70 -11.08
N LEU A 152 20.12 -14.31 -12.03
CA LEU A 152 18.93 -15.05 -12.44
C LEU A 152 19.03 -15.57 -13.88
N ASN A 153 20.17 -15.36 -14.56
CA ASN A 153 20.36 -15.75 -15.96
C ASN A 153 21.74 -16.40 -16.15
N PRO A 154 21.83 -17.74 -16.32
CA PRO A 154 23.10 -18.47 -16.37
C PRO A 154 23.97 -18.17 -17.59
N ASP A 155 23.51 -17.34 -18.53
CA ASP A 155 24.19 -16.92 -19.77
C ASP A 155 23.77 -15.49 -20.04
N THR A 156 24.34 -14.54 -19.26
CA THR A 156 23.86 -13.14 -19.17
C THR A 156 23.89 -12.42 -20.52
N ASP A 157 24.85 -12.70 -21.41
CA ASP A 157 24.90 -12.04 -22.72
C ASP A 157 24.27 -12.85 -23.87
N GLY A 158 23.82 -14.09 -23.58
CA GLY A 158 23.05 -14.92 -24.49
C GLY A 158 23.90 -15.53 -25.64
N ASP A 159 25.21 -15.64 -25.48
CA ASP A 159 26.09 -16.18 -26.51
C ASP A 159 26.18 -17.72 -26.52
N GLY A 160 25.60 -18.37 -25.48
CA GLY A 160 25.52 -19.82 -25.31
C GLY A 160 26.65 -20.42 -24.46
N ILE A 161 27.41 -19.60 -23.74
CA ILE A 161 28.41 -19.98 -22.76
C ILE A 161 27.91 -19.49 -21.40
N ASN A 162 27.91 -20.35 -20.38
CA ASN A 162 27.50 -19.94 -19.04
C ASN A 162 28.54 -18.98 -18.43
N ASP A 163 28.07 -18.09 -17.56
CA ASP A 163 28.88 -17.00 -16.99
C ASP A 163 30.12 -17.50 -16.21
N ASP A 164 30.04 -18.69 -15.59
CA ASP A 164 31.18 -19.32 -14.90
C ASP A 164 32.29 -19.82 -15.86
N GLU A 165 31.97 -20.04 -17.13
CA GLU A 165 32.90 -20.49 -18.18
C GLU A 165 33.25 -19.37 -19.18
N ASP A 166 32.60 -18.18 -19.12
CA ASP A 166 32.78 -17.05 -20.02
C ASP A 166 33.70 -15.97 -19.41
N GLU A 167 34.74 -15.57 -20.15
CA GLU A 167 35.67 -14.50 -19.73
C GLU A 167 35.29 -13.12 -20.26
N ASP A 168 34.37 -13.04 -21.23
CA ASP A 168 34.00 -11.80 -21.93
C ASP A 168 32.51 -11.44 -21.85
N THR A 169 31.76 -11.98 -20.87
CA THR A 169 30.39 -11.66 -20.56
C THR A 169 30.15 -10.16 -20.42
N ILE A 170 29.23 -9.64 -21.19
CA ILE A 170 28.81 -8.24 -21.14
C ILE A 170 27.29 -8.19 -20.94
N ASN A 171 26.87 -7.75 -19.77
CA ASN A 171 25.46 -7.46 -19.56
C ASN A 171 25.07 -6.24 -20.43
N PRO A 172 24.20 -6.40 -21.43
CA PRO A 172 23.79 -5.30 -22.30
C PRO A 172 22.95 -4.24 -21.57
N ASP A 173 22.64 -4.43 -20.28
CA ASP A 173 21.74 -3.57 -19.49
C ASP A 173 20.37 -3.32 -20.17
N THR A 174 19.94 -4.25 -21.04
CA THR A 174 18.69 -4.15 -21.79
C THR A 174 17.62 -5.09 -21.27
N GLU A 175 17.97 -6.05 -20.42
CA GLU A 175 17.03 -6.97 -19.81
C GLU A 175 16.16 -6.28 -18.75
N ALA A 176 14.91 -6.74 -18.64
CA ALA A 176 13.99 -6.22 -17.65
C ALA A 176 14.30 -6.80 -16.27
N ASN A 177 14.35 -5.94 -15.24
CA ASN A 177 14.45 -6.41 -13.86
C ASN A 177 13.17 -7.16 -13.45
N VAL A 178 13.30 -8.13 -12.56
CA VAL A 178 12.19 -8.87 -12.00
C VAL A 178 11.64 -8.19 -10.73
N TYR A 179 10.35 -8.32 -10.51
CA TYR A 179 9.67 -7.68 -9.37
C TYR A 179 8.67 -8.65 -8.74
N GLU A 180 8.71 -8.80 -7.43
CA GLU A 180 7.60 -9.37 -6.68
C GLU A 180 6.54 -8.28 -6.47
N ILE A 181 5.30 -8.53 -6.94
CA ILE A 181 4.20 -7.57 -6.79
C ILE A 181 3.47 -7.83 -5.48
N ASP A 182 3.32 -6.78 -4.67
CA ASP A 182 2.63 -6.82 -3.39
C ASP A 182 1.14 -6.40 -3.49
N TYR A 183 0.38 -6.79 -2.47
CA TYR A 183 -1.01 -6.34 -2.23
C TYR A 183 -1.99 -6.63 -3.36
N LEU A 184 -1.84 -7.79 -4.01
CA LEU A 184 -2.80 -8.35 -4.94
C LEU A 184 -3.59 -9.48 -4.26
N TYR A 185 -4.91 -9.39 -4.29
CA TYR A 185 -5.81 -10.33 -3.61
C TYR A 185 -6.79 -10.91 -4.63
N GLY A 186 -6.52 -12.12 -5.10
CA GLY A 186 -7.33 -12.83 -6.06
C GLY A 186 -6.58 -13.27 -7.31
N ASP A 187 -7.31 -13.63 -8.37
CA ASP A 187 -6.74 -14.12 -9.62
C ASP A 187 -6.32 -12.98 -10.55
N THR A 188 -5.02 -12.84 -10.75
CA THR A 188 -4.41 -11.80 -11.59
C THR A 188 -4.24 -12.21 -13.05
N THR A 189 -4.53 -13.47 -13.41
CA THR A 189 -4.34 -14.00 -14.78
C THR A 189 -5.51 -13.68 -15.71
N GLN A 190 -6.62 -13.18 -15.16
CA GLN A 190 -7.83 -12.82 -15.91
C GLN A 190 -7.73 -11.41 -16.51
N GLU A 191 -8.49 -11.17 -17.57
CA GLU A 191 -8.80 -9.81 -18.00
C GLU A 191 -9.64 -9.11 -16.93
N VAL A 192 -9.34 -7.86 -16.63
CA VAL A 192 -10.07 -7.02 -15.68
C VAL A 192 -10.69 -5.82 -16.37
N HIS A 193 -11.92 -5.47 -15.98
CA HIS A 193 -12.67 -4.38 -16.60
C HIS A 193 -12.45 -3.09 -15.80
N PHE A 194 -11.68 -2.17 -16.39
CA PHE A 194 -11.49 -0.84 -15.81
C PHE A 194 -12.52 0.15 -16.34
N GLN A 195 -12.94 1.03 -15.46
CA GLN A 195 -13.74 2.18 -15.81
C GLN A 195 -13.12 3.45 -15.23
N VAL A 196 -12.80 4.42 -16.08
CA VAL A 196 -12.29 5.74 -15.70
C VAL A 196 -13.26 6.81 -16.14
N LYS A 197 -13.74 7.64 -15.21
CA LYS A 197 -14.69 8.73 -15.49
C LYS A 197 -14.18 10.05 -14.92
N LYS A 198 -14.41 11.15 -15.66
CA LYS A 198 -14.18 12.48 -15.10
C LYS A 198 -15.23 12.78 -14.03
N LEU A 199 -14.77 13.37 -12.93
CA LEU A 199 -15.63 13.87 -11.87
C LEU A 199 -16.26 15.22 -12.28
N ASN A 200 -17.56 15.39 -12.06
CA ASN A 200 -18.31 16.62 -12.27
C ASN A 200 -18.64 17.35 -10.96
N PHE A 201 -17.82 17.15 -9.95
CA PHE A 201 -17.97 17.73 -8.62
C PHE A 201 -16.59 18.18 -8.13
N PHE A 202 -16.49 19.44 -7.71
CA PHE A 202 -15.26 19.95 -7.11
C PHE A 202 -15.05 19.36 -5.72
N LEU A 203 -13.85 18.85 -5.44
CA LEU A 203 -13.47 18.31 -4.14
C LEU A 203 -12.77 19.41 -3.32
N PRO A 204 -13.45 20.04 -2.35
CA PRO A 204 -12.83 21.10 -1.55
C PRO A 204 -11.81 20.50 -0.56
N ASN A 205 -10.67 21.16 -0.40
CA ASN A 205 -9.68 20.81 0.62
C ASN A 205 -10.14 21.23 2.03
N LEU A 206 -10.84 22.38 2.12
CA LEU A 206 -11.34 22.90 3.39
C LEU A 206 -12.87 22.74 3.46
N ASP A 207 -13.39 22.53 4.68
CA ASP A 207 -14.82 22.31 4.88
C ASP A 207 -15.63 23.62 4.82
N PRO A 208 -16.48 23.81 3.80
CA PRO A 208 -17.35 24.99 3.72
C PRO A 208 -18.37 25.07 4.87
N GLU A 209 -18.76 23.92 5.46
CA GLU A 209 -19.71 23.88 6.57
C GLU A 209 -19.09 24.33 7.89
N ASP A 210 -17.75 24.27 8.00
CA ASP A 210 -16.97 24.78 9.14
C ASP A 210 -16.28 26.12 8.81
N ASN A 211 -16.88 26.94 7.95
CA ASN A 211 -16.32 28.24 7.52
C ASN A 211 -14.89 28.16 6.99
N PHE A 212 -14.47 27.02 6.42
CA PHE A 212 -13.13 26.73 5.93
C PHE A 212 -12.02 26.76 7.03
N GLU A 213 -12.37 26.41 8.27
CA GLU A 213 -11.44 26.36 9.40
C GLU A 213 -10.79 24.96 9.56
N SER A 214 -11.41 23.91 9.04
CA SER A 214 -10.93 22.54 9.07
C SER A 214 -10.85 21.91 7.67
N ASP A 215 -10.09 20.80 7.56
CA ASP A 215 -10.04 20.01 6.33
C ASP A 215 -11.38 19.32 6.07
N LYS A 216 -11.81 19.28 4.81
CA LYS A 216 -13.00 18.55 4.40
C LYS A 216 -12.73 17.05 4.44
N ALA A 217 -13.41 16.34 5.32
CA ALA A 217 -13.37 14.89 5.39
C ALA A 217 -14.24 14.24 4.31
N PHE A 218 -13.70 13.18 3.68
CA PHE A 218 -14.44 12.31 2.77
C PHE A 218 -14.51 10.90 3.36
N TYR A 219 -15.71 10.33 3.29
CA TYR A 219 -16.03 9.05 3.92
C TYR A 219 -16.23 7.96 2.87
N SER A 220 -16.06 6.72 3.30
CA SER A 220 -16.12 5.53 2.43
C SER A 220 -17.47 5.28 1.76
N ASP A 221 -18.55 5.85 2.28
CA ASP A 221 -19.91 5.76 1.71
C ASP A 221 -20.20 6.81 0.61
N LYS A 222 -19.24 7.72 0.34
CA LYS A 222 -19.40 8.73 -0.71
C LYS A 222 -19.19 8.11 -2.09
N ASP A 223 -20.26 8.00 -2.88
CA ASP A 223 -20.26 7.43 -4.23
C ASP A 223 -20.76 8.45 -5.26
N PHE A 224 -19.83 9.12 -5.92
CA PHE A 224 -20.15 10.12 -6.94
C PHE A 224 -20.81 9.54 -8.20
N GLU A 225 -20.55 8.27 -8.51
CA GLU A 225 -21.19 7.61 -9.64
C GLU A 225 -22.67 7.35 -9.36
N GLN A 226 -22.97 6.82 -8.19
CA GLN A 226 -24.36 6.61 -7.75
C GLN A 226 -25.13 7.92 -7.65
N GLU A 227 -24.47 9.01 -7.29
CA GLU A 227 -25.06 10.35 -7.24
C GLU A 227 -25.22 11.02 -8.62
N GLY A 228 -24.70 10.40 -9.69
CA GLY A 228 -24.75 10.94 -11.04
C GLY A 228 -23.84 12.15 -11.27
N LEU A 229 -22.78 12.27 -10.48
CA LEU A 229 -21.82 13.37 -10.51
C LEU A 229 -20.53 13.02 -11.30
N THR A 230 -20.62 12.07 -12.21
CA THR A 230 -19.54 11.69 -13.14
C THR A 230 -19.93 11.93 -14.60
N SER A 231 -18.95 12.02 -15.48
CA SER A 231 -19.16 12.14 -16.94
C SER A 231 -19.36 10.79 -17.60
N GLN A 232 -19.48 10.81 -18.95
CA GLN A 232 -19.24 9.61 -19.74
C GLN A 232 -17.82 9.07 -19.47
N PRO A 233 -17.60 7.76 -19.63
CA PRO A 233 -16.29 7.16 -19.41
C PRO A 233 -15.22 7.76 -20.33
N LEU A 234 -14.04 8.01 -19.77
CA LEU A 234 -12.79 8.26 -20.50
C LEU A 234 -12.15 6.93 -20.94
N PHE A 235 -12.48 5.86 -20.24
CA PHE A 235 -12.19 4.46 -20.55
C PHE A 235 -13.24 3.56 -19.94
N ASP A 236 -13.68 2.51 -20.65
CA ASP A 236 -14.67 1.51 -20.16
C ASP A 236 -14.49 0.21 -20.96
N ASP A 237 -13.44 -0.52 -20.67
CA ASP A 237 -13.10 -1.77 -21.38
C ASP A 237 -12.21 -2.66 -20.50
N LYS A 238 -11.85 -3.84 -21.04
CA LYS A 238 -10.99 -4.82 -20.39
C LYS A 238 -9.53 -4.63 -20.77
N ILE A 239 -8.67 -4.87 -19.78
CA ILE A 239 -7.23 -4.99 -19.99
C ILE A 239 -6.70 -6.25 -19.31
N THR A 240 -5.61 -6.81 -19.82
CA THR A 240 -4.80 -7.82 -19.14
C THR A 240 -3.75 -7.09 -18.30
N LEU A 241 -3.56 -7.53 -17.05
CA LEU A 241 -2.52 -6.99 -16.20
C LEU A 241 -1.16 -7.46 -16.69
N ASP A 242 -0.21 -6.55 -16.69
CA ASP A 242 1.19 -6.78 -17.03
C ASP A 242 2.04 -6.43 -15.81
N PHE A 243 2.93 -7.33 -15.42
CA PHE A 243 3.79 -7.21 -14.25
C PHE A 243 5.25 -7.08 -14.62
N ASP A 244 5.56 -6.92 -15.90
CA ASP A 244 6.91 -6.72 -16.38
C ASP A 244 7.38 -5.27 -16.18
N GLU A 245 8.68 -5.08 -16.04
CA GLU A 245 9.30 -3.76 -16.09
C GLU A 245 9.11 -3.14 -17.47
N ILE A 246 8.85 -1.84 -17.52
CA ILE A 246 8.81 -1.11 -18.77
C ILE A 246 10.17 -0.46 -18.99
N VAL A 247 10.89 -0.94 -20.00
CA VAL A 247 12.19 -0.37 -20.42
C VAL A 247 11.96 0.47 -21.67
N SER A 248 12.32 1.75 -21.62
CA SER A 248 12.34 2.63 -22.80
C SER A 248 13.77 2.85 -23.28
N PHE A 249 13.92 2.96 -24.58
CA PHE A 249 15.22 3.14 -25.21
C PHE A 249 15.36 4.58 -25.76
N LYS A 250 16.59 5.06 -25.87
CA LYS A 250 16.87 6.36 -26.46
C LYS A 250 16.41 6.41 -27.91
N VAL A 251 16.10 7.61 -28.37
CA VAL A 251 15.91 7.85 -29.79
C VAL A 251 17.29 8.03 -30.43
N ASP A 252 17.52 7.31 -31.52
CA ASP A 252 18.77 7.44 -32.28
C ASP A 252 18.97 8.87 -32.79
N ASP A 253 20.11 9.48 -32.46
CA ASP A 253 20.46 10.84 -32.94
C ASP A 253 21.19 10.72 -34.29
N PRO A 254 20.57 11.11 -35.40
CA PRO A 254 21.20 10.99 -36.71
C PRO A 254 22.48 11.87 -36.87
N GLU A 255 22.78 12.76 -35.93
CA GLU A 255 24.00 13.57 -35.94
C GLU A 255 25.22 12.79 -35.38
N THR A 256 25.00 11.66 -34.68
CA THR A 256 26.06 10.77 -34.13
C THR A 256 26.29 9.59 -35.08
N GLU A 257 26.90 9.83 -36.26
CA GLU A 257 27.03 8.88 -37.38
C GLU A 257 27.68 7.50 -37.01
N ASP A 258 28.33 7.37 -35.84
CA ASP A 258 29.10 6.18 -35.46
C ASP A 258 28.51 5.40 -34.26
N VAL A 259 27.40 5.86 -33.65
CA VAL A 259 26.79 5.27 -32.45
C VAL A 259 25.26 5.17 -32.65
N ASP A 260 24.72 3.96 -32.54
CA ASP A 260 23.27 3.70 -32.53
C ASP A 260 22.77 3.73 -31.08
N GLU A 261 22.28 4.88 -30.63
CA GLU A 261 21.77 5.06 -29.29
C GLU A 261 20.41 4.34 -29.06
N SER A 262 19.75 3.86 -30.10
CA SER A 262 18.48 3.15 -29.97
C SER A 262 18.58 1.82 -29.21
N THR A 263 19.79 1.33 -28.97
CA THR A 263 20.07 0.16 -28.13
C THR A 263 20.35 0.52 -26.68
N GLU A 264 20.50 1.80 -26.34
CA GLU A 264 20.74 2.25 -24.97
C GLU A 264 19.43 2.51 -24.24
N VAL A 265 19.36 2.05 -22.98
CA VAL A 265 18.20 2.31 -22.11
C VAL A 265 18.12 3.81 -21.77
N ASP A 266 16.95 4.41 -21.99
CA ASP A 266 16.65 5.78 -21.60
C ASP A 266 16.06 5.82 -20.17
N GLN A 267 15.00 5.05 -19.93
CA GLN A 267 14.31 5.01 -18.64
C GLN A 267 13.81 3.61 -18.33
N ARG A 268 13.79 3.28 -17.03
CA ARG A 268 13.19 2.07 -16.49
C ARG A 268 12.03 2.43 -15.58
N PHE A 269 10.91 1.78 -15.76
CA PHE A 269 9.74 1.98 -14.93
C PHE A 269 9.30 0.65 -14.32
N SER A 270 9.17 0.62 -13.00
CA SER A 270 8.59 -0.52 -12.30
C SER A 270 7.22 -0.91 -12.86
N PRO A 271 6.82 -2.18 -12.73
CA PRO A 271 5.52 -2.67 -13.19
C PRO A 271 4.37 -1.76 -12.80
N ARG A 272 3.47 -1.48 -13.76
CA ARG A 272 2.36 -0.54 -13.59
C ARG A 272 1.16 -0.89 -14.43
N ILE A 273 0.00 -0.48 -13.96
CA ILE A 273 -1.22 -0.49 -14.78
C ILE A 273 -1.11 0.65 -15.78
N ARG A 274 -1.38 0.37 -17.06
CA ARG A 274 -1.51 1.36 -18.12
C ARG A 274 -2.89 1.29 -18.74
N ILE A 275 -3.66 2.36 -18.64
CA ILE A 275 -5.03 2.46 -19.15
C ILE A 275 -5.04 3.55 -20.25
N PRO A 276 -5.37 3.20 -21.50
CA PRO A 276 -5.50 4.18 -22.57
C PRO A 276 -6.75 5.02 -22.33
N LEU A 277 -6.61 6.35 -22.36
CA LEU A 277 -7.73 7.26 -22.17
C LEU A 277 -8.14 7.93 -23.50
N ASP A 278 -9.34 8.54 -23.53
CA ASP A 278 -9.90 9.23 -24.71
C ASP A 278 -9.04 10.44 -25.12
N THR A 279 -8.29 10.30 -26.22
CA THR A 279 -7.40 11.34 -26.77
C THR A 279 -8.16 12.61 -27.15
N ALA A 280 -9.36 12.48 -27.72
CA ALA A 280 -10.16 13.64 -28.14
C ALA A 280 -10.63 14.46 -26.93
N PHE A 281 -10.92 13.80 -25.81
CA PHE A 281 -11.26 14.50 -24.57
C PHE A 281 -10.07 15.31 -24.05
N PHE A 282 -8.87 14.75 -24.02
CA PHE A 282 -7.67 15.45 -23.52
C PHE A 282 -7.19 16.52 -24.49
N GLN A 283 -7.35 16.34 -25.80
CA GLN A 283 -7.14 17.42 -26.78
C GLN A 283 -7.97 18.67 -26.41
N GLN A 284 -9.28 18.50 -26.27
CA GLN A 284 -10.20 19.59 -25.99
C GLN A 284 -10.07 20.17 -24.57
N SER A 285 -9.73 19.34 -23.60
CA SER A 285 -9.73 19.74 -22.19
C SER A 285 -8.39 20.26 -21.70
N ILE A 286 -7.29 19.97 -22.41
CA ILE A 286 -5.94 20.33 -21.99
C ILE A 286 -5.21 21.12 -23.08
N LEU A 287 -5.00 20.58 -24.30
CA LEU A 287 -4.19 21.26 -25.32
C LEU A 287 -4.93 22.46 -25.91
N ASP A 288 -6.19 22.30 -26.33
CA ASP A 288 -6.97 23.39 -26.97
C ASP A 288 -7.25 24.59 -26.05
N ILE A 289 -6.92 24.48 -24.74
CA ILE A 289 -7.03 25.59 -23.78
C ILE A 289 -5.66 26.18 -23.40
N GLU A 290 -4.66 26.03 -24.26
CA GLU A 290 -3.36 26.64 -24.08
C GLU A 290 -3.49 28.15 -23.83
N GLY A 291 -2.69 28.65 -22.88
CA GLY A 291 -2.70 30.07 -22.51
C GLY A 291 -3.88 30.52 -21.65
N GLU A 292 -4.86 29.67 -21.39
CA GLU A 292 -6.00 30.00 -20.54
C GLU A 292 -5.65 29.93 -19.05
N ASP A 293 -6.35 30.72 -18.25
CA ASP A 293 -6.08 30.89 -16.80
C ASP A 293 -6.14 29.58 -16.00
N MET A 294 -6.90 28.58 -16.46
CA MET A 294 -7.05 27.31 -15.76
C MET A 294 -5.79 26.42 -15.79
N LEU A 295 -4.83 26.70 -16.67
CA LEU A 295 -3.55 25.97 -16.72
C LEU A 295 -2.41 26.68 -15.96
N LEU A 296 -2.67 27.82 -15.30
CA LEU A 296 -1.65 28.61 -14.63
C LEU A 296 -1.33 28.14 -13.21
N ASP A 297 -2.31 27.57 -12.51
CA ASP A 297 -2.13 27.07 -11.14
C ASP A 297 -3.09 25.92 -10.80
N ASN A 298 -2.71 25.13 -9.80
CA ASN A 298 -3.47 23.94 -9.41
C ASN A 298 -4.87 24.25 -8.86
N ASN A 299 -5.10 25.38 -8.20
CA ASN A 299 -6.43 25.70 -7.67
C ASN A 299 -7.43 25.90 -8.81
N ARG A 300 -7.06 26.70 -9.81
CA ARG A 300 -7.89 26.93 -10.99
C ARG A 300 -8.07 25.66 -11.81
N PHE A 301 -7.00 24.89 -11.98
CA PHE A 301 -7.06 23.62 -12.69
C PHE A 301 -8.02 22.63 -12.01
N GLN A 302 -7.95 22.47 -10.69
CA GLN A 302 -8.81 21.58 -9.93
C GLN A 302 -10.27 22.03 -9.93
N GLU A 303 -10.56 23.33 -9.93
CA GLU A 303 -11.91 23.86 -10.13
C GLU A 303 -12.45 23.58 -11.55
N TYR A 304 -11.60 23.60 -12.57
CA TYR A 304 -11.95 23.32 -13.95
C TYR A 304 -12.11 21.82 -14.22
N PHE A 305 -11.09 21.03 -13.89
CA PHE A 305 -11.07 19.59 -14.21
C PHE A 305 -11.80 18.74 -13.17
N ASN A 306 -11.80 19.15 -11.92
CA ASN A 306 -12.36 18.50 -10.72
C ASN A 306 -11.64 17.21 -10.28
N GLY A 307 -11.38 16.25 -11.19
CA GLY A 307 -10.74 14.98 -10.90
C GLY A 307 -11.30 13.81 -11.69
N ILE A 308 -10.93 12.59 -11.28
CA ILE A 308 -11.37 11.33 -11.88
C ILE A 308 -11.83 10.33 -10.83
N VAL A 309 -12.70 9.43 -11.25
CA VAL A 309 -13.11 8.23 -10.50
C VAL A 309 -12.64 7.02 -11.28
N ILE A 310 -11.95 6.10 -10.60
CA ILE A 310 -11.43 4.85 -11.15
C ILE A 310 -12.16 3.70 -10.48
N GLY A 311 -12.76 2.83 -11.26
CA GLY A 311 -13.41 1.59 -10.83
C GLY A 311 -12.79 0.39 -11.52
N LEU A 312 -12.83 -0.77 -10.86
CA LEU A 312 -12.44 -2.06 -11.41
C LEU A 312 -13.52 -3.07 -11.11
N GLN A 313 -13.88 -3.87 -12.10
CA GLN A 313 -14.76 -5.01 -11.97
C GLN A 313 -14.03 -6.26 -12.44
N SER A 314 -14.02 -7.28 -11.62
CA SER A 314 -13.49 -8.59 -11.98
C SER A 314 -14.39 -9.26 -13.02
N THR A 315 -13.79 -10.01 -13.95
CA THR A 315 -14.56 -10.62 -15.06
C THR A 315 -14.87 -12.09 -14.82
N ALA A 316 -14.05 -12.81 -14.08
CA ALA A 316 -14.20 -14.24 -13.81
C ALA A 316 -14.21 -14.56 -12.30
N SER A 317 -13.31 -13.98 -11.54
CA SER A 317 -13.20 -14.13 -10.08
C SER A 317 -12.86 -12.79 -9.44
N PRO A 318 -13.22 -12.54 -8.17
CA PRO A 318 -12.88 -11.31 -7.48
C PRO A 318 -11.39 -11.03 -7.49
N LEU A 319 -11.03 -9.77 -7.71
CA LEU A 319 -9.67 -9.26 -7.64
C LEU A 319 -9.70 -7.88 -6.99
N MET A 320 -8.96 -7.73 -5.91
CA MET A 320 -8.70 -6.45 -5.26
C MET A 320 -7.21 -6.18 -5.24
N MET A 321 -6.83 -4.94 -5.46
CA MET A 321 -5.44 -4.52 -5.44
C MET A 321 -5.26 -3.20 -4.71
N GLN A 322 -4.10 -3.02 -4.11
CA GLN A 322 -3.61 -1.73 -3.65
C GLN A 322 -2.57 -1.25 -4.65
N LEU A 323 -2.71 0.00 -5.07
CA LEU A 323 -1.86 0.61 -6.08
C LEU A 323 -1.21 1.87 -5.52
N ASN A 324 -0.02 2.19 -6.02
CA ASN A 324 0.68 3.39 -5.63
C ASN A 324 0.12 4.62 -6.35
N PHE A 325 -1.11 5.01 -6.00
CA PHE A 325 -1.75 6.20 -6.56
C PHE A 325 -0.99 7.50 -6.25
N GLY A 326 -0.11 7.49 -5.24
CA GLY A 326 0.71 8.65 -4.88
C GLY A 326 1.71 9.05 -5.94
N THR A 327 2.13 8.10 -6.78
CA THR A 327 3.03 8.30 -7.91
C THR A 327 2.35 8.07 -9.26
N GLY A 328 1.03 7.86 -9.24
CA GLY A 328 0.22 7.71 -10.44
C GLY A 328 0.15 9.02 -11.26
N VAL A 329 0.09 8.87 -12.57
CA VAL A 329 0.09 10.00 -13.51
C VAL A 329 -0.86 9.74 -14.69
N ILE A 330 -1.29 10.83 -15.34
CA ILE A 330 -1.82 10.78 -16.68
C ILE A 330 -0.78 11.41 -17.61
N LYS A 331 -0.24 10.63 -18.53
CA LYS A 331 0.67 11.08 -19.57
C LYS A 331 -0.12 11.39 -20.83
N ILE A 332 0.05 12.57 -21.36
CA ILE A 332 -0.55 13.06 -22.61
C ILE A 332 0.60 13.22 -23.60
N GLU A 333 0.69 12.31 -24.54
CA GLU A 333 1.67 12.35 -25.62
C GLU A 333 1.09 13.14 -26.79
N TYR A 334 1.86 14.03 -27.38
CA TYR A 334 1.40 14.89 -28.46
C TYR A 334 2.52 15.28 -29.41
N ASP A 335 2.15 15.48 -30.68
CA ASP A 335 3.01 16.00 -31.72
C ASP A 335 2.76 17.49 -31.88
N TYR A 336 3.78 18.22 -32.31
CA TYR A 336 3.72 19.64 -32.63
C TYR A 336 4.74 20.03 -33.69
N LYS A 337 4.61 21.24 -34.24
CA LYS A 337 5.48 21.77 -35.27
C LYS A 337 6.44 22.80 -34.67
N GLU A 338 7.68 22.42 -34.43
CA GLU A 338 8.69 23.31 -33.86
C GLU A 338 9.40 24.15 -34.92
N LEU A 339 9.67 25.42 -34.63
CA LEU A 339 10.59 26.25 -35.43
C LEU A 339 12.02 26.04 -34.98
N VAL A 340 12.81 25.34 -35.79
CA VAL A 340 14.22 25.00 -35.53
C VAL A 340 15.12 25.85 -36.42
N LEU A 341 16.22 26.36 -35.87
CA LEU A 341 17.22 27.13 -36.63
C LEU A 341 17.94 26.18 -37.61
N THR A 342 18.00 26.56 -38.90
CA THR A 342 18.71 25.77 -39.90
C THR A 342 20.22 25.75 -39.62
N ASP A 343 20.92 24.71 -40.07
CA ASP A 343 22.37 24.58 -39.84
C ASP A 343 23.12 25.78 -40.40
N GLY A 344 23.92 26.46 -39.58
CA GLY A 344 24.65 27.66 -39.90
C GLY A 344 23.80 28.93 -40.03
N GLY A 345 22.49 28.88 -39.65
CA GLY A 345 21.56 30.00 -39.66
C GLY A 345 21.86 31.07 -38.61
N ASP A 346 21.33 32.27 -38.81
CA ASP A 346 21.40 33.39 -37.87
C ASP A 346 20.08 33.49 -37.09
N ALA A 347 20.11 33.23 -35.78
CA ALA A 347 18.92 33.27 -34.92
C ALA A 347 18.18 34.61 -34.92
N SER A 348 18.85 35.70 -35.31
CA SER A 348 18.24 37.02 -35.47
C SER A 348 17.52 37.18 -36.81
N ASN A 349 17.64 36.22 -37.74
CA ASN A 349 17.00 36.23 -39.05
C ASN A 349 15.85 35.20 -39.08
N ALA A 350 14.63 35.69 -39.16
CA ALA A 350 13.44 34.85 -39.17
C ALA A 350 13.32 33.89 -40.37
N GLU A 351 14.02 34.14 -41.46
CA GLU A 351 14.03 33.29 -42.67
C GLU A 351 14.95 32.06 -42.50
N ASP A 352 15.78 32.04 -41.45
CA ASP A 352 16.72 30.95 -41.17
C ASP A 352 16.11 29.87 -40.27
N TYR A 353 14.80 29.95 -39.95
CA TYR A 353 14.05 28.92 -39.23
C TYR A 353 13.20 28.08 -40.17
N GLU A 354 13.17 26.80 -39.95
CA GLU A 354 12.28 25.84 -40.62
C GLU A 354 11.40 25.10 -39.64
N SER A 355 10.22 24.69 -40.11
CA SER A 355 9.27 23.91 -39.31
C SER A 355 9.66 22.43 -39.34
N GLN A 356 9.84 21.83 -38.18
CA GLN A 356 10.09 20.38 -37.98
C GLN A 356 8.99 19.74 -37.15
N ASP A 357 8.72 18.46 -37.42
CA ASP A 357 7.85 17.66 -36.56
C ASP A 357 8.61 17.30 -35.26
N SER A 358 7.98 17.53 -34.14
CA SER A 358 8.51 17.23 -32.79
C SER A 358 7.42 16.60 -31.96
N SER A 359 7.79 15.87 -30.91
CA SER A 359 6.85 15.27 -29.97
C SER A 359 7.21 15.63 -28.53
N SER A 360 6.24 15.60 -27.65
CA SER A 360 6.45 15.86 -26.23
C SER A 360 5.41 15.13 -25.38
N VAL A 361 5.64 15.12 -24.07
CA VAL A 361 4.74 14.51 -23.09
C VAL A 361 4.36 15.51 -22.01
N TYR A 362 3.07 15.72 -21.82
CA TYR A 362 2.54 16.51 -20.72
C TYR A 362 1.96 15.61 -19.64
N THR A 363 2.42 15.77 -18.39
CA THR A 363 2.08 14.86 -17.29
C THR A 363 1.20 15.54 -16.24
N LEU A 364 0.02 15.00 -15.99
CA LEU A 364 -0.83 15.36 -14.85
C LEU A 364 -0.61 14.35 -13.71
N ASN A 365 -0.43 14.85 -12.49
CA ASN A 365 -0.22 13.96 -11.33
C ASN A 365 -1.55 13.64 -10.64
N LEU A 366 -1.70 12.41 -10.14
CA LEU A 366 -2.81 12.02 -9.26
C LEU A 366 -2.57 12.60 -7.86
N SER A 367 -2.94 13.85 -7.65
CA SER A 367 -2.69 14.54 -6.39
C SER A 367 -3.76 15.58 -6.05
N GLY A 368 -3.83 15.96 -4.77
CA GLY A 368 -4.90 16.74 -4.18
C GLY A 368 -5.75 15.86 -3.27
N VAL A 369 -7.04 16.12 -3.18
CA VAL A 369 -7.98 15.27 -2.42
C VAL A 369 -8.08 13.89 -3.07
N ARG A 370 -7.87 12.86 -2.27
CA ARG A 370 -7.95 11.44 -2.68
C ARG A 370 -8.69 10.65 -1.62
N PHE A 371 -9.54 9.73 -2.02
CA PHE A 371 -10.24 8.85 -1.07
C PHE A 371 -10.78 7.60 -1.76
N ASN A 372 -11.12 6.59 -0.95
CA ASN A 372 -11.84 5.41 -1.40
C ASN A 372 -13.33 5.49 -1.12
N THR A 373 -14.14 5.16 -2.11
CA THR A 373 -15.51 4.66 -1.89
C THR A 373 -15.40 3.16 -1.63
N ILE A 374 -15.87 2.69 -0.47
CA ILE A 374 -15.79 1.27 -0.09
C ILE A 374 -17.20 0.83 0.29
N THR A 375 -17.63 -0.31 -0.23
CA THR A 375 -18.87 -0.96 0.17
C THR A 375 -18.59 -2.37 0.67
N GLN A 376 -19.26 -2.77 1.73
CA GLN A 376 -19.16 -4.09 2.34
C GLN A 376 -20.51 -4.77 2.28
N ALA A 377 -20.56 -5.99 1.69
CA ALA A 377 -21.75 -6.81 1.75
C ALA A 377 -22.00 -7.32 3.18
N GLN A 378 -23.21 -7.79 3.42
CA GLN A 378 -23.61 -8.27 4.73
C GLN A 378 -22.76 -9.49 5.17
N THR A 379 -22.23 -9.43 6.38
CA THR A 379 -21.51 -10.54 7.02
C THR A 379 -22.43 -11.73 7.34
N SER A 380 -21.83 -12.89 7.59
CA SER A 380 -22.56 -14.11 8.00
C SER A 380 -23.38 -13.90 9.28
N ALA A 381 -24.45 -14.68 9.46
CA ALA A 381 -25.32 -14.60 10.64
C ALA A 381 -24.56 -14.87 11.96
N GLU A 382 -23.48 -15.64 11.90
CA GLU A 382 -22.64 -15.94 13.05
C GLU A 382 -21.84 -14.71 13.49
N VAL A 383 -21.20 -14.01 12.56
CA VAL A 383 -20.47 -12.77 12.82
C VAL A 383 -21.43 -11.70 13.34
N GLN A 384 -22.63 -11.58 12.73
CA GLN A 384 -23.67 -10.67 13.20
C GLN A 384 -24.10 -10.97 14.64
N THR A 385 -24.19 -12.25 15.00
CA THR A 385 -24.53 -12.67 16.37
C THR A 385 -23.44 -12.25 17.34
N ALA A 386 -22.16 -12.38 16.96
CA ALA A 386 -21.03 -11.94 17.77
C ALA A 386 -21.00 -10.42 17.96
N ILE A 387 -21.18 -9.65 16.88
CA ILE A 387 -21.26 -8.18 16.93
C ILE A 387 -22.40 -7.69 17.83
N ASN A 388 -23.54 -8.37 17.81
CA ASN A 388 -24.69 -8.02 18.65
C ASN A 388 -24.54 -8.44 20.13
N GLY A 389 -23.38 -8.96 20.53
CA GLY A 389 -23.13 -9.38 21.91
C GLY A 389 -23.89 -10.62 22.35
N SER A 390 -24.44 -11.39 21.40
CA SER A 390 -25.19 -12.63 21.66
C SER A 390 -24.39 -13.87 21.30
N GLY A 391 -23.09 -13.73 20.96
CA GLY A 391 -22.18 -14.82 20.68
C GLY A 391 -21.85 -15.63 21.94
N ASP A 392 -21.46 -16.88 21.73
CA ASP A 392 -21.10 -17.80 22.82
C ASP A 392 -19.63 -17.64 23.29
N GLY A 393 -18.86 -16.76 22.66
CA GLY A 393 -17.45 -16.50 22.96
C GLY A 393 -16.51 -17.62 22.51
N GLN A 394 -16.97 -18.52 21.65
CA GLN A 394 -16.12 -19.58 21.12
C GLN A 394 -15.11 -19.08 20.10
N ASN A 395 -15.47 -18.05 19.33
CA ASN A 395 -14.60 -17.49 18.31
C ASN A 395 -14.42 -15.97 18.48
N ILE A 396 -13.29 -15.49 18.00
CA ILE A 396 -12.99 -14.06 17.79
C ILE A 396 -12.93 -13.84 16.29
N TYR A 397 -13.61 -12.81 15.83
CA TYR A 397 -13.73 -12.45 14.42
C TYR A 397 -13.01 -11.14 14.15
N LEU A 398 -12.07 -11.16 13.22
CA LEU A 398 -11.34 -9.96 12.79
C LEU A 398 -11.40 -9.84 11.27
N LYS A 399 -11.66 -8.66 10.77
CA LYS A 399 -11.56 -8.33 9.35
C LYS A 399 -11.12 -6.88 9.19
N GLY A 400 -10.17 -6.67 8.29
CA GLY A 400 -9.71 -5.35 7.88
C GLY A 400 -10.71 -4.61 6.98
N GLY A 401 -10.38 -3.37 6.66
CA GLY A 401 -11.27 -2.51 5.89
C GLY A 401 -12.56 -2.19 6.63
N LEU A 402 -13.68 -2.19 5.92
CA LEU A 402 -15.02 -2.16 6.51
C LEU A 402 -15.36 -3.56 7.03
N GLY A 403 -14.99 -3.84 8.26
CA GLY A 403 -15.06 -5.20 8.80
C GLY A 403 -15.40 -5.25 10.28
N VAL A 404 -14.57 -5.97 11.04
CA VAL A 404 -14.81 -6.22 12.46
C VAL A 404 -13.52 -6.02 13.25
N VAL A 405 -13.60 -5.18 14.29
CA VAL A 405 -12.62 -5.04 15.35
C VAL A 405 -13.09 -5.79 16.58
N SER A 406 -12.18 -6.40 17.32
CA SER A 406 -12.49 -7.03 18.60
C SER A 406 -11.83 -6.28 19.75
N TYR A 407 -12.51 -6.26 20.87
CA TYR A 407 -12.00 -5.71 22.11
C TYR A 407 -11.80 -6.82 23.12
N ILE A 408 -10.67 -6.78 23.84
CA ILE A 408 -10.32 -7.71 24.90
C ILE A 408 -10.32 -6.93 26.20
N ASP A 409 -11.15 -7.35 27.15
CA ASP A 409 -11.24 -6.78 28.47
C ASP A 409 -10.60 -7.73 29.49
N LEU A 410 -9.65 -7.21 30.25
CA LEU A 410 -8.99 -7.91 31.36
C LEU A 410 -9.73 -7.57 32.66
N PHE A 411 -9.83 -8.53 33.58
CA PHE A 411 -10.36 -8.33 34.94
C PHE A 411 -11.75 -7.67 34.98
N VAL A 412 -12.71 -8.22 34.24
CA VAL A 412 -14.05 -7.63 34.06
C VAL A 412 -14.95 -7.87 35.27
N GLY A 413 -15.77 -6.85 35.60
CA GLY A 413 -16.76 -6.90 36.68
C GLY A 413 -16.19 -6.98 38.08
N ASP A 414 -17.05 -7.06 39.12
CA ASP A 414 -16.64 -7.06 40.50
C ASP A 414 -15.67 -8.23 40.83
N ALA A 415 -15.94 -9.41 40.30
CA ALA A 415 -15.07 -10.56 40.49
C ALA A 415 -13.70 -10.41 39.78
N GLY A 416 -13.65 -9.71 38.66
CA GLY A 416 -12.40 -9.37 37.98
C GLY A 416 -11.60 -8.36 38.78
N GLN A 417 -12.23 -7.33 39.29
CA GLN A 417 -11.60 -6.32 40.14
C GLN A 417 -11.05 -6.93 41.43
N ASP A 418 -11.78 -7.86 42.06
CA ASP A 418 -11.31 -8.61 43.25
C ASP A 418 -10.06 -9.45 42.92
N ARG A 419 -10.01 -10.06 41.72
CA ARG A 419 -8.83 -10.81 41.26
C ARG A 419 -7.64 -9.87 40.98
N LEU A 420 -7.87 -8.75 40.32
CA LEU A 420 -6.84 -7.74 40.07
C LEU A 420 -6.24 -7.25 41.41
N GLN A 421 -7.09 -6.90 42.39
CA GLN A 421 -6.64 -6.49 43.70
C GLN A 421 -5.80 -7.62 44.39
N THR A 422 -6.23 -8.86 44.25
CA THR A 422 -5.48 -10.02 44.79
C THR A 422 -4.09 -10.11 44.14
N LEU A 423 -3.97 -9.88 42.83
CA LEU A 423 -2.69 -9.89 42.12
C LEU A 423 -1.80 -8.71 42.54
N GLN A 424 -2.39 -7.53 42.76
CA GLN A 424 -1.68 -6.34 43.26
C GLN A 424 -1.11 -6.55 44.68
N ASP A 425 -1.82 -7.27 45.52
CA ASP A 425 -1.39 -7.58 46.90
C ASP A 425 -0.30 -8.68 46.97
N ASN A 426 -0.09 -9.43 45.85
CA ASN A 426 0.91 -10.47 45.80
C ASN A 426 2.32 -9.93 45.53
N PRO A 427 3.38 -10.42 46.21
CA PRO A 427 4.75 -9.99 45.96
C PRO A 427 5.36 -10.71 44.74
N TRP A 428 4.69 -10.64 43.60
CA TRP A 428 5.15 -11.29 42.36
C TRP A 428 6.08 -10.36 41.56
N LEU A 429 7.17 -10.94 41.08
CA LEU A 429 7.93 -10.33 39.99
C LEU A 429 7.41 -10.92 38.70
N ILE A 430 6.77 -10.09 37.89
CA ILE A 430 6.29 -10.50 36.57
C ILE A 430 7.49 -10.62 35.64
N ASN A 431 7.73 -11.84 35.15
CA ASN A 431 8.80 -12.12 34.18
C ASN A 431 8.31 -11.95 32.78
N GLU A 432 7.08 -12.41 32.47
CA GLU A 432 6.41 -12.26 31.20
C GLU A 432 4.89 -12.28 31.39
N ALA A 433 4.19 -11.47 30.64
CA ALA A 433 2.74 -11.55 30.50
C ALA A 433 2.39 -11.51 29.01
N ASN A 434 1.52 -12.41 28.56
CA ASN A 434 1.17 -12.49 27.17
C ASN A 434 -0.28 -12.91 26.91
N LEU A 435 -0.72 -12.62 25.68
CA LEU A 435 -1.96 -13.09 25.08
C LEU A 435 -1.58 -13.91 23.84
N THR A 436 -1.90 -15.20 23.83
CA THR A 436 -1.74 -16.06 22.67
C THR A 436 -3.10 -16.31 22.03
N LEU A 437 -3.24 -15.90 20.78
CA LEU A 437 -4.45 -16.00 19.99
C LEU A 437 -4.28 -17.12 18.97
N TYR A 438 -4.90 -18.25 19.21
CA TYR A 438 -4.83 -19.42 18.34
C TYR A 438 -5.82 -19.28 17.19
N VAL A 439 -5.40 -19.65 15.99
CA VAL A 439 -6.26 -19.73 14.81
C VAL A 439 -7.20 -20.93 14.94
N ASP A 440 -8.50 -20.73 14.73
CA ASP A 440 -9.46 -21.84 14.63
C ASP A 440 -9.34 -22.49 13.24
N ARG A 441 -8.29 -23.31 13.08
CA ARG A 441 -7.92 -23.94 11.80
C ARG A 441 -9.04 -24.80 11.24
N GLN A 442 -9.80 -25.49 12.09
CA GLN A 442 -10.92 -26.32 11.62
C GLN A 442 -11.96 -25.44 10.92
N LYS A 443 -12.32 -24.33 11.57
CA LYS A 443 -13.34 -23.43 11.05
C LYS A 443 -12.86 -22.69 9.79
N ILE A 444 -11.59 -22.26 9.76
CA ILE A 444 -10.97 -21.63 8.60
C ILE A 444 -10.99 -22.57 7.40
N ASN A 445 -10.58 -23.82 7.57
CA ASN A 445 -10.58 -24.83 6.50
C ASN A 445 -12.00 -25.16 6.02
N ASP A 446 -12.96 -25.29 6.93
CA ASP A 446 -14.37 -25.57 6.59
C ASP A 446 -15.01 -24.43 5.77
N LEU A 447 -14.53 -23.20 5.93
CA LEU A 447 -15.02 -22.01 5.25
C LEU A 447 -14.17 -21.59 4.04
N GLY A 448 -13.01 -22.22 3.84
CA GLY A 448 -12.14 -21.96 2.70
C GLY A 448 -11.42 -20.59 2.75
N LEU A 449 -11.13 -20.07 3.95
CA LEU A 449 -10.30 -18.88 4.12
C LEU A 449 -8.83 -19.28 3.96
N ASN A 450 -8.19 -18.82 2.90
CA ASN A 450 -6.82 -19.21 2.56
C ASN A 450 -5.80 -18.12 2.95
N ASP A 451 -6.13 -16.85 2.70
CA ASP A 451 -5.22 -15.74 2.91
C ASP A 451 -5.43 -15.17 4.31
N LEU A 452 -4.55 -15.54 5.24
CA LEU A 452 -4.59 -15.03 6.61
C LEU A 452 -3.63 -13.85 6.77
N PRO A 453 -3.95 -12.86 7.63
CA PRO A 453 -3.07 -11.73 7.86
C PRO A 453 -1.72 -12.20 8.44
N SER A 454 -0.63 -11.68 7.92
CA SER A 454 0.72 -11.92 8.44
C SER A 454 0.92 -11.33 9.82
N ARG A 455 0.08 -10.34 10.21
CA ARG A 455 0.19 -9.68 11.50
C ARG A 455 -1.14 -9.18 12.03
N LEU A 456 -1.29 -9.23 13.36
CA LEU A 456 -2.35 -8.54 14.11
C LEU A 456 -1.75 -7.36 14.88
N TYR A 457 -2.60 -6.41 15.26
CA TYR A 457 -2.22 -5.26 16.09
C TYR A 457 -3.09 -5.16 17.33
N LEU A 458 -2.41 -5.00 18.49
CA LEU A 458 -3.04 -4.81 19.80
C LEU A 458 -2.72 -3.40 20.31
N PHE A 459 -3.76 -2.65 20.69
CA PHE A 459 -3.63 -1.25 21.10
C PHE A 459 -4.54 -0.92 22.29
N ASP A 460 -4.28 0.22 22.95
CA ASP A 460 -5.20 0.78 23.94
C ASP A 460 -6.39 1.40 23.22
N ALA A 461 -7.56 0.78 23.32
CA ALA A 461 -8.78 1.24 22.67
C ALA A 461 -9.48 2.39 23.42
N SER A 462 -9.07 2.72 24.64
CA SER A 462 -9.63 3.84 25.40
C SER A 462 -9.17 5.19 24.84
N GLU A 463 -7.89 5.26 24.43
CA GLU A 463 -7.25 6.44 23.88
C GLU A 463 -6.85 6.27 22.40
N SER A 464 -7.03 5.08 21.82
CA SER A 464 -6.63 4.70 20.47
C SER A 464 -5.13 4.92 20.20
N ILE A 465 -4.28 4.50 21.14
CA ILE A 465 -2.82 4.66 21.10
C ILE A 465 -2.10 3.30 21.23
N PRO A 466 -0.82 3.21 20.78
CA PRO A 466 -0.01 2.03 21.01
C PRO A 466 0.18 1.72 22.49
N LEU A 467 0.18 0.42 22.83
CA LEU A 467 0.51 -0.04 24.19
C LEU A 467 1.94 0.34 24.58
N VAL A 468 2.20 0.43 25.89
CA VAL A 468 3.54 0.73 26.42
C VAL A 468 4.58 -0.31 25.96
N ASP A 469 4.20 -1.57 25.82
CA ASP A 469 5.08 -2.65 25.34
C ASP A 469 5.48 -2.47 23.88
N PHE A 470 4.56 -2.02 23.01
CA PHE A 470 4.87 -1.64 21.64
C PHE A 470 5.92 -0.52 21.59
N ASN A 471 5.73 0.52 22.38
CA ASN A 471 6.66 1.67 22.42
C ASN A 471 8.03 1.28 23.01
N ALA A 472 8.05 0.36 23.97
CA ALA A 472 9.26 -0.10 24.64
C ALA A 472 10.09 -1.10 23.82
N ASP A 473 9.51 -1.73 22.80
CA ASP A 473 10.21 -2.70 21.95
C ASP A 473 11.15 -1.99 20.94
N PRO A 474 12.48 -2.17 21.05
CA PRO A 474 13.44 -1.59 20.14
C PRO A 474 13.76 -2.50 18.95
N THR A 475 13.17 -3.69 18.85
CA THR A 475 13.53 -4.65 17.80
C THR A 475 13.19 -4.11 16.42
N SER A 476 14.12 -4.30 15.49
CA SER A 476 13.99 -3.94 14.09
C SER A 476 14.65 -5.01 13.23
N GLY A 477 14.05 -5.34 12.11
CA GLY A 477 14.57 -6.26 11.12
C GLY A 477 14.90 -5.54 9.81
N PRO A 478 15.50 -6.25 8.85
CA PRO A 478 15.72 -5.74 7.50
C PRO A 478 14.39 -5.34 6.82
N ASN A 479 13.34 -6.13 7.04
CA ASN A 479 12.01 -5.81 6.57
C ASN A 479 11.22 -5.05 7.67
N PRO A 480 10.53 -3.94 7.34
CA PRO A 480 9.65 -3.25 8.28
C PRO A 480 8.62 -4.16 8.96
N ALA A 481 8.17 -5.21 8.29
CA ALA A 481 7.25 -6.20 8.86
C ALA A 481 7.83 -6.95 10.09
N ASP A 482 9.16 -7.06 10.20
CA ASP A 482 9.83 -7.76 11.31
C ASP A 482 10.08 -6.85 12.53
N ASN A 483 9.80 -5.55 12.41
CA ASN A 483 9.94 -4.61 13.52
C ASN A 483 8.99 -4.94 14.68
N LYS A 484 9.37 -4.59 15.90
CA LYS A 484 8.57 -4.84 17.11
C LYS A 484 8.26 -6.33 17.34
N SER A 485 9.20 -7.21 16.98
CA SER A 485 9.02 -8.67 17.08
C SER A 485 8.91 -9.18 18.52
N THR A 486 9.47 -8.47 19.51
CA THR A 486 9.31 -8.79 20.93
C THR A 486 7.91 -8.49 21.43
N PHE A 487 7.30 -7.36 21.04
CA PHE A 487 5.90 -7.08 21.31
C PHE A 487 5.00 -8.10 20.63
N GLY A 488 5.32 -8.49 19.39
CA GLY A 488 4.71 -9.60 18.69
C GLY A 488 3.58 -9.21 17.75
N GLY A 489 2.55 -10.06 17.73
CA GLY A 489 1.45 -9.96 16.76
C GLY A 489 1.75 -10.60 15.41
N LEU A 490 2.97 -11.11 15.18
CA LEU A 490 3.36 -11.85 13.98
C LEU A 490 2.68 -13.22 13.92
N ALA A 491 2.30 -13.63 12.72
CA ALA A 491 1.81 -14.97 12.44
C ALA A 491 2.89 -16.01 12.77
N GLN A 492 2.52 -17.00 13.58
CA GLN A 492 3.35 -18.18 13.81
C GLN A 492 2.86 -19.27 12.86
N VAL A 493 3.77 -19.84 12.10
CA VAL A 493 3.47 -20.87 11.11
C VAL A 493 3.98 -22.24 11.60
N ASP A 494 3.33 -23.31 11.14
CA ASP A 494 3.81 -24.68 11.32
C ASP A 494 4.77 -25.10 10.19
N ASP A 495 5.25 -26.34 10.23
CA ASP A 495 6.18 -26.90 9.23
C ASP A 495 5.57 -26.95 7.78
N ASN A 496 4.27 -26.73 7.63
CA ASN A 496 3.60 -26.67 6.33
C ASN A 496 3.38 -25.24 5.84
N GLY A 497 3.81 -24.23 6.61
CA GLY A 497 3.55 -22.82 6.34
C GLY A 497 2.17 -22.32 6.78
N ASP A 498 1.39 -23.16 7.47
CA ASP A 498 0.05 -22.80 7.94
C ASP A 498 0.11 -21.93 9.21
N VAL A 499 -0.57 -20.79 9.20
CA VAL A 499 -0.66 -19.91 10.38
C VAL A 499 -1.41 -20.62 11.52
N THR A 500 -0.79 -20.71 12.68
CA THR A 500 -1.31 -21.40 13.88
C THR A 500 -1.74 -20.47 14.99
N SER A 501 -1.04 -19.35 15.17
CA SER A 501 -1.31 -18.40 16.25
C SER A 501 -0.64 -17.05 16.04
N TYR A 502 -1.05 -16.09 16.89
CA TYR A 502 -0.43 -14.78 17.07
C TYR A 502 -0.20 -14.56 18.56
N LYS A 503 0.97 -14.09 18.95
CA LYS A 503 1.29 -13.83 20.35
C LYS A 503 1.64 -12.36 20.56
N PHE A 504 1.08 -11.77 21.62
CA PHE A 504 1.45 -10.44 22.10
C PHE A 504 2.05 -10.52 23.51
N VAL A 505 3.17 -9.85 23.71
CA VAL A 505 3.82 -9.68 25.01
C VAL A 505 3.40 -8.32 25.60
N ILE A 506 2.71 -8.36 26.75
CA ILE A 506 2.18 -7.17 27.44
C ILE A 506 2.71 -7.06 28.87
N THR A 507 3.96 -7.42 29.06
CA THR A 507 4.62 -7.49 30.37
C THR A 507 4.70 -6.15 31.08
N ASN A 508 5.06 -5.09 30.33
CA ASN A 508 5.14 -3.74 30.90
C ASN A 508 3.76 -3.20 31.24
N HIS A 509 2.78 -3.41 30.36
CA HIS A 509 1.39 -3.00 30.60
C HIS A 509 0.86 -3.65 31.89
N LEU A 510 0.96 -4.98 32.01
CA LEU A 510 0.51 -5.68 33.21
C LEU A 510 1.30 -5.28 34.46
N SER A 511 2.64 -5.16 34.36
CA SER A 511 3.49 -4.74 35.49
C SER A 511 3.11 -3.36 36.00
N ASN A 512 2.81 -2.41 35.13
CA ASN A 512 2.35 -1.08 35.50
C ASN A 512 0.98 -1.14 36.19
N LEU A 513 0.03 -1.89 35.63
CA LEU A 513 -1.30 -2.07 36.22
C LEU A 513 -1.26 -2.66 37.63
N LEU A 514 -0.32 -3.60 37.89
CA LEU A 514 -0.18 -4.25 39.19
C LEU A 514 0.59 -3.41 40.20
N ARG A 515 1.61 -2.65 39.79
CA ARG A 515 2.52 -1.92 40.68
C ARG A 515 2.19 -0.47 40.88
N ASN A 516 1.56 0.15 39.89
CA ASN A 516 1.26 1.58 39.88
C ASN A 516 -0.23 1.83 39.60
N PRO A 517 -1.17 1.24 40.36
CA PRO A 517 -2.59 1.31 40.08
C PRO A 517 -3.20 2.72 40.22
N GLU A 518 -2.46 3.68 40.79
CA GLU A 518 -2.89 5.07 40.87
C GLU A 518 -2.61 5.84 39.57
N ASP A 519 -1.67 5.35 38.76
CA ASP A 519 -1.21 6.01 37.54
C ASP A 519 -1.60 5.25 36.26
N PHE A 520 -2.02 3.99 36.35
CA PHE A 520 -2.34 3.11 35.22
C PHE A 520 -3.69 2.43 35.41
N ASP A 521 -4.59 2.70 34.47
CA ASP A 521 -5.91 2.11 34.42
C ASP A 521 -5.90 0.73 33.72
N ASN A 522 -6.88 -0.12 34.06
CA ASN A 522 -7.17 -1.34 33.34
C ASN A 522 -7.92 -0.97 32.04
N VAL A 523 -7.18 -0.62 30.98
CA VAL A 523 -7.74 -0.18 29.73
C VAL A 523 -8.30 -1.33 28.90
N ARG A 524 -9.27 -1.05 28.07
CA ARG A 524 -9.77 -1.97 27.06
C ARG A 524 -8.74 -2.11 25.94
N LEU A 525 -8.37 -3.34 25.58
CA LEU A 525 -7.43 -3.63 24.51
C LEU A 525 -8.19 -3.80 23.19
N GLY A 526 -7.82 -3.04 22.15
CA GLY A 526 -8.32 -3.23 20.80
C GLY A 526 -7.46 -4.20 20.02
N LEU A 527 -8.09 -5.12 19.29
CA LEU A 527 -7.43 -6.12 18.47
C LEU A 527 -7.92 -6.02 17.03
N THR A 528 -7.00 -5.83 16.08
CA THR A 528 -7.27 -5.70 14.66
C THR A 528 -6.27 -6.50 13.82
N VAL A 529 -6.58 -6.74 12.55
CA VAL A 529 -5.58 -7.09 11.54
C VAL A 529 -4.71 -5.88 11.23
N SER A 530 -3.51 -6.07 10.69
CA SER A 530 -2.63 -4.96 10.30
C SER A 530 -1.81 -5.32 9.06
N SER A 531 -1.75 -4.38 8.12
CA SER A 531 -0.84 -4.46 6.95
C SER A 531 0.39 -3.54 7.09
N ASP A 532 0.27 -2.46 7.86
CA ASP A 532 1.34 -1.50 8.12
C ASP A 532 1.47 -1.28 9.63
N PHE A 533 2.18 -2.19 10.27
CA PHE A 533 2.27 -2.29 11.73
C PHE A 533 2.93 -1.07 12.40
N LEU A 534 3.78 -0.35 11.67
CA LEU A 534 4.45 0.84 12.21
C LEU A 534 3.60 2.11 12.09
N ASN A 535 2.58 2.09 11.25
CA ASN A 535 1.63 3.19 11.15
C ASN A 535 0.65 3.17 12.32
N THR A 536 0.88 4.02 13.29
CA THR A 536 0.05 4.18 14.49
C THR A 536 -0.97 5.31 14.38
N GLN A 537 -1.14 5.89 13.18
CA GLN A 537 -2.16 6.90 12.93
C GLN A 537 -3.56 6.27 12.96
N ASN A 538 -4.54 7.07 13.37
CA ASN A 538 -5.92 6.64 13.44
C ASN A 538 -6.75 7.24 12.31
N THR A 539 -7.87 6.58 12.02
CA THR A 539 -8.96 7.13 11.22
C THR A 539 -10.28 7.01 11.96
N SER A 540 -11.21 7.91 11.64
CA SER A 540 -12.51 7.97 12.30
C SER A 540 -13.48 6.98 11.67
N VAL A 541 -14.10 6.16 12.49
CA VAL A 541 -15.30 5.38 12.19
C VAL A 541 -16.52 6.22 12.61
N THR A 542 -17.52 6.34 11.73
CA THR A 542 -18.73 7.14 12.01
C THR A 542 -19.98 6.30 12.17
N ALA A 543 -20.00 5.08 11.66
CA ALA A 543 -21.13 4.16 11.76
C ALA A 543 -20.65 2.73 12.11
N PRO A 544 -21.47 1.95 12.90
CA PRO A 544 -22.74 2.34 13.50
C PRO A 544 -22.61 3.28 14.70
N THR A 545 -21.44 3.41 15.26
CA THR A 545 -21.09 4.33 16.36
C THR A 545 -19.73 4.95 16.09
N ALA A 546 -19.52 6.20 16.51
CA ALA A 546 -18.27 6.90 16.32
C ALA A 546 -17.16 6.37 17.27
N PHE A 547 -15.98 6.08 16.71
CA PHE A 547 -14.74 5.74 17.43
C PHE A 547 -13.54 5.89 16.50
N GLU A 548 -12.35 5.89 17.07
CA GLU A 548 -11.09 5.89 16.32
C GLU A 548 -10.52 4.47 16.19
N ILE A 549 -9.88 4.18 15.06
CA ILE A 549 -9.23 2.90 14.80
C ILE A 549 -7.90 3.12 14.08
N PRO A 550 -6.87 2.27 14.32
CA PRO A 550 -5.63 2.36 13.57
C PRO A 550 -5.84 2.23 12.06
N GLN A 551 -5.28 3.14 11.28
CA GLN A 551 -5.35 3.12 9.80
C GLN A 551 -4.80 1.81 9.23
N SER A 552 -3.78 1.23 9.87
CA SER A 552 -3.19 -0.04 9.46
C SER A 552 -4.19 -1.20 9.40
N SER A 553 -5.29 -1.13 10.13
CA SER A 553 -6.37 -2.13 10.08
C SER A 553 -7.30 -1.95 8.89
N ILE A 554 -7.39 -0.72 8.37
CA ILE A 554 -8.20 -0.42 7.19
C ILE A 554 -7.46 -0.79 5.91
N ASN A 555 -6.13 -0.73 5.93
CA ASN A 555 -5.26 -0.98 4.79
C ASN A 555 -5.04 -2.47 4.46
N THR A 556 -5.99 -3.35 4.78
CA THR A 556 -5.97 -4.76 4.39
C THR A 556 -7.39 -5.31 4.29
N PRO A 557 -7.75 -6.09 3.27
CA PRO A 557 -9.06 -6.74 3.17
C PRO A 557 -9.11 -8.07 3.91
N LEU A 558 -7.97 -8.54 4.44
CA LEU A 558 -7.82 -9.87 5.03
C LEU A 558 -8.62 -10.02 6.32
N SER A 559 -8.96 -11.26 6.63
CA SER A 559 -9.73 -11.64 7.80
C SER A 559 -9.12 -12.85 8.51
N VAL A 560 -9.48 -13.07 9.77
CA VAL A 560 -9.11 -14.26 10.53
C VAL A 560 -10.17 -14.61 11.57
N ILE A 561 -10.33 -15.91 11.82
CA ILE A 561 -11.14 -16.45 12.89
C ILE A 561 -10.21 -17.11 13.92
N LEU A 562 -10.25 -16.60 15.14
CA LEU A 562 -9.42 -17.08 16.25
C LEU A 562 -10.28 -17.81 17.28
N ALA A 563 -9.65 -18.68 18.05
CA ALA A 563 -10.30 -19.32 19.19
C ALA A 563 -10.56 -18.29 20.30
N GLY A 564 -11.78 -18.23 20.77
CA GLY A 564 -12.22 -17.30 21.80
C GLY A 564 -11.98 -17.81 23.23
N PRO A 565 -12.33 -17.00 24.25
CA PRO A 565 -12.15 -17.39 25.67
C PRO A 565 -12.99 -18.59 26.08
N ASN A 566 -14.09 -18.88 25.40
CA ASN A 566 -14.96 -20.01 25.66
C ASN A 566 -14.82 -21.14 24.63
N HIS A 567 -13.73 -21.17 23.86
CA HIS A 567 -13.51 -22.18 22.83
C HIS A 567 -13.65 -23.59 23.38
N SER A 568 -14.24 -24.52 22.61
CA SER A 568 -14.55 -25.89 23.04
C SER A 568 -13.30 -26.68 23.42
N ASN A 569 -12.18 -26.47 22.69
CA ASN A 569 -10.87 -26.99 23.06
C ASN A 569 -10.21 -26.03 24.09
N PRO A 570 -10.01 -26.49 25.37
CA PRO A 570 -9.44 -25.62 26.41
C PRO A 570 -8.02 -25.14 26.12
N ASP A 571 -7.24 -25.90 25.34
CA ASP A 571 -5.83 -25.60 25.04
C ASP A 571 -5.70 -24.44 24.05
N LEU A 572 -6.76 -24.09 23.31
CA LEU A 572 -6.79 -23.00 22.35
C LEU A 572 -7.44 -21.72 22.91
N ARG A 573 -7.98 -21.76 24.14
CA ARG A 573 -8.70 -20.61 24.70
C ARG A 573 -7.81 -19.40 24.87
N LEU A 574 -8.31 -18.24 24.46
CA LEU A 574 -7.67 -16.99 24.79
C LEU A 574 -7.71 -16.74 26.30
N GLN A 575 -6.55 -16.56 26.88
CA GLN A 575 -6.35 -16.25 28.32
C GLN A 575 -5.18 -15.29 28.46
N LEU A 576 -5.17 -14.46 29.50
CA LEU A 576 -3.99 -13.74 29.93
C LEU A 576 -3.07 -14.72 30.68
N GLU A 577 -1.90 -14.98 30.16
CA GLU A 577 -0.88 -15.81 30.76
C GLU A 577 0.16 -14.96 31.48
N ILE A 578 0.44 -15.27 32.73
CA ILE A 578 1.36 -14.52 33.60
C ILE A 578 2.43 -15.48 34.13
N PHE A 579 3.66 -15.26 33.74
CA PHE A 579 4.82 -15.96 34.27
C PHE A 579 5.50 -15.06 35.30
N TYR A 580 5.67 -15.59 36.51
CA TYR A 580 6.14 -14.79 37.63
C TYR A 580 7.10 -15.58 38.54
N THR A 581 7.88 -14.83 39.31
CA THR A 581 8.68 -15.34 40.42
C THR A 581 8.09 -14.79 41.71
N ALA A 582 7.71 -15.68 42.65
CA ALA A 582 7.26 -15.25 43.95
C ALA A 582 8.46 -14.98 44.87
N TYR A 583 8.39 -13.90 45.66
CA TYR A 583 9.32 -13.66 46.76
C TYR A 583 8.70 -14.26 48.04
N GLU A 584 9.49 -15.09 48.77
CA GLU A 584 9.14 -15.51 50.12
C GLU A 584 9.36 -14.38 51.13
#